data_a684d1e85f14683213a66e27bbfaa235
#
_entry.id   a684d1e85f14683213a66e27bbfaa235
#
_cell.length_a   1.000
_cell.length_b   1.000
_cell.length_c   1.000
_cell.angle_alpha   90.00
_cell.angle_beta   90.00
_cell.angle_gamma   90.00
#
_symmetry.space_group_name_H-M   'P 1'
#
loop_
_entity.id
_entity.type
_entity.pdbx_description
1 polymer ?
#
loop_
_entity_poly.entity_id
_entity_poly.type
_entity_poly.pdbx_seq_one_letter_code
_entity_poly.pdbx_strand_id
1 'polypeptide(L)'
;MIKLTNVCKDYDTAAGPRRILDNINLIIQPGERVGILGSNGAGKSTLVRLISGAEPPTLGTIERHMSVSWPLAFTGGFSNNLTGADNLRFICRIYGVDFEPRIQFVKEFSELGLYLYEPIRNYSSGMRARLAFAVSMTIDFDCYLIDEVMAVGDQRFRERCRVELFEKRSDKAMLIVSHSHRYLKGNCHRFLLFRDGGIEEHDDFEEVYFRYKETIGEQFESKAQMVAEMQ
;
A
#
# COMPACT_ATOMS: atom_id res chain seq x y z
N MET A 1 -9.83 4.19 13.78
CA MET A 1 -9.74 5.19 12.70
C MET A 1 -8.34 5.78 12.63
N ILE A 2 -7.94 6.30 11.46
CA ILE A 2 -6.73 7.13 11.27
C ILE A 2 -7.22 8.51 10.89
N LYS A 3 -6.70 9.57 11.55
CA LYS A 3 -7.11 10.95 11.30
C LYS A 3 -5.89 11.84 11.05
N LEU A 4 -5.88 12.51 9.92
CA LEU A 4 -4.93 13.54 9.55
C LEU A 4 -5.60 14.91 9.72
N THR A 5 -4.93 15.85 10.39
CA THR A 5 -5.44 17.21 10.59
C THR A 5 -4.38 18.22 10.19
N ASN A 6 -4.66 19.00 9.15
CA ASN A 6 -3.80 20.06 8.58
C ASN A 6 -2.37 19.56 8.30
N VAL A 7 -2.23 18.34 7.78
CA VAL A 7 -0.93 17.70 7.58
C VAL A 7 -0.23 18.29 6.38
N CYS A 8 1.01 18.79 6.61
CA CYS A 8 1.93 19.18 5.55
C CYS A 8 3.22 18.35 5.63
N LYS A 9 3.83 18.11 4.48
CA LYS A 9 5.15 17.47 4.40
C LYS A 9 6.05 18.21 3.45
N ASP A 10 7.16 18.68 3.99
CA ASP A 10 8.25 19.34 3.26
C ASP A 10 9.48 18.45 3.25
N TYR A 11 10.24 18.46 2.16
CA TYR A 11 11.57 17.84 2.05
C TYR A 11 12.59 18.87 1.65
N ASP A 12 13.76 18.81 2.26
CA ASP A 12 14.90 19.63 1.86
C ASP A 12 15.49 19.08 0.55
N THR A 13 15.65 19.96 -0.43
CA THR A 13 16.26 19.64 -1.71
C THR A 13 17.44 20.58 -1.99
N ALA A 14 18.28 20.26 -2.95
CA ALA A 14 19.37 21.14 -3.37
C ALA A 14 18.89 22.53 -3.84
N ALA A 15 17.62 22.63 -4.28
CA ALA A 15 16.99 23.88 -4.71
C ALA A 15 16.21 24.60 -3.58
N GLY A 16 16.30 24.09 -2.34
CA GLY A 16 15.56 24.57 -1.17
C GLY A 16 14.42 23.63 -0.75
N PRO A 17 13.67 23.99 0.29
CA PRO A 17 12.57 23.18 0.80
C PRO A 17 11.46 23.08 -0.26
N ARG A 18 10.98 21.85 -0.48
CA ARG A 18 9.88 21.54 -1.40
C ARG A 18 8.71 20.94 -0.64
N ARG A 19 7.57 21.58 -0.72
CA ARG A 19 6.32 21.04 -0.17
C ARG A 19 5.76 19.97 -1.10
N ILE A 20 5.49 18.80 -0.54
CA ILE A 20 4.93 17.66 -1.26
C ILE A 20 3.48 17.42 -0.89
N LEU A 21 3.13 17.62 0.40
CA LEU A 21 1.75 17.57 0.87
C LEU A 21 1.43 18.89 1.55
N ASP A 22 0.27 19.45 1.23
CA ASP A 22 -0.18 20.73 1.76
C ASP A 22 -1.60 20.63 2.33
N ASN A 23 -1.71 20.89 3.63
CA ASN A 23 -2.96 20.96 4.38
C ASN A 23 -3.89 19.75 4.21
N ILE A 24 -3.33 18.55 4.26
CA ILE A 24 -4.10 17.31 4.12
C ILE A 24 -4.97 17.09 5.34
N ASN A 25 -6.27 16.99 5.12
CA ASN A 25 -7.27 16.59 6.11
C ASN A 25 -7.94 15.32 5.60
N LEU A 26 -7.84 14.22 6.34
CA LEU A 26 -8.32 12.90 5.91
C LEU A 26 -8.70 12.07 7.12
N ILE A 27 -9.82 11.35 7.03
CA ILE A 27 -10.20 10.33 8.02
C ILE A 27 -10.38 9.01 7.28
N ILE A 28 -9.73 7.95 7.79
CA ILE A 28 -9.91 6.57 7.32
C ILE A 28 -10.58 5.79 8.44
N GLN A 29 -11.74 5.22 8.15
CA GLN A 29 -12.53 4.45 9.09
C GLN A 29 -12.12 2.97 9.12
N PRO A 30 -12.40 2.21 10.20
CA PRO A 30 -12.26 0.77 10.21
C PRO A 30 -13.07 0.12 9.07
N GLY A 31 -12.47 -0.85 8.38
CA GLY A 31 -13.11 -1.57 7.28
C GLY A 31 -13.22 -0.80 5.97
N GLU A 32 -12.82 0.47 5.94
CA GLU A 32 -12.90 1.31 4.75
C GLU A 32 -11.81 0.95 3.72
N ARG A 33 -12.19 0.91 2.44
CA ARG A 33 -11.26 0.67 1.32
C ARG A 33 -11.15 1.91 0.47
N VAL A 34 -9.98 2.56 0.57
CA VAL A 34 -9.70 3.85 -0.06
C VAL A 34 -8.68 3.66 -1.17
N GLY A 35 -9.06 4.04 -2.39
CA GLY A 35 -8.19 4.05 -3.56
C GLY A 35 -7.48 5.40 -3.72
N ILE A 36 -6.20 5.38 -4.07
CA ILE A 36 -5.41 6.59 -4.30
C ILE A 36 -4.99 6.68 -5.75
N LEU A 37 -5.36 7.79 -6.41
CA LEU A 37 -4.96 8.16 -7.76
C LEU A 37 -4.11 9.44 -7.74
N GLY A 38 -3.34 9.64 -8.79
CA GLY A 38 -2.53 10.84 -8.99
C GLY A 38 -1.29 10.55 -9.83
N SER A 39 -0.73 11.58 -10.44
CA SER A 39 0.47 11.49 -11.27
C SER A 39 1.69 11.00 -10.47
N ASN A 40 2.75 10.58 -11.17
CA ASN A 40 4.01 10.26 -10.52
C ASN A 40 4.60 11.51 -9.85
N GLY A 41 5.06 11.37 -8.61
CA GLY A 41 5.59 12.48 -7.82
C GLY A 41 4.52 13.35 -7.13
N ALA A 42 3.22 13.06 -7.26
CA ALA A 42 2.13 13.83 -6.64
C ALA A 42 2.08 13.74 -5.09
N GLY A 43 2.85 12.83 -4.47
CA GLY A 43 2.89 12.70 -3.01
C GLY A 43 2.23 11.42 -2.45
N LYS A 44 1.72 10.52 -3.30
CA LYS A 44 1.05 9.27 -2.88
C LYS A 44 1.89 8.44 -1.91
N SER A 45 3.13 8.12 -2.29
CA SER A 45 4.05 7.34 -1.44
C SER A 45 4.46 8.11 -0.18
N THR A 46 4.48 9.44 -0.22
CA THR A 46 4.69 10.28 0.97
C THR A 46 3.53 10.13 1.95
N LEU A 47 2.28 10.19 1.47
CA LEU A 47 1.11 9.95 2.33
C LEU A 47 1.15 8.55 2.96
N VAL A 48 1.50 7.51 2.17
CA VAL A 48 1.64 6.13 2.68
C VAL A 48 2.70 6.05 3.79
N ARG A 49 3.88 6.69 3.62
CA ARG A 49 4.92 6.74 4.67
C ARG A 49 4.47 7.50 5.92
N LEU A 50 3.73 8.58 5.76
CA LEU A 50 3.16 9.32 6.90
C LEU A 50 2.12 8.47 7.64
N ILE A 51 1.20 7.82 6.94
CA ILE A 51 0.15 6.98 7.54
C ILE A 51 0.74 5.75 8.24
N SER A 52 1.77 5.12 7.65
CA SER A 52 2.47 3.98 8.29
C SER A 52 3.29 4.39 9.53
N GLY A 53 3.56 5.68 9.72
CA GLY A 53 4.45 6.17 10.78
C GLY A 53 5.94 6.05 10.47
N ALA A 54 6.31 5.69 9.25
CA ALA A 54 7.71 5.63 8.81
C ALA A 54 8.37 7.02 8.79
N GLU A 55 7.56 8.07 8.59
CA GLU A 55 8.01 9.46 8.65
C GLU A 55 7.00 10.31 9.47
N PRO A 56 7.46 11.33 10.21
CA PRO A 56 6.57 12.33 10.82
C PRO A 56 6.15 13.39 9.78
N PRO A 57 4.99 14.03 9.95
CA PRO A 57 4.64 15.22 9.18
C PRO A 57 5.55 16.41 9.57
N THR A 58 5.69 17.39 8.66
CA THR A 58 6.37 18.66 8.96
C THR A 58 5.47 19.58 9.78
N LEU A 59 4.16 19.62 9.45
CA LEU A 59 3.14 20.35 10.20
C LEU A 59 1.89 19.47 10.30
N GLY A 60 1.02 19.81 11.27
CA GLY A 60 -0.22 19.07 11.52
C GLY A 60 -0.03 17.83 12.38
N THR A 61 -1.09 17.05 12.51
CA THR A 61 -1.09 15.86 13.38
C THR A 61 -1.70 14.66 12.67
N ILE A 62 -1.19 13.44 13.02
CA ILE A 62 -1.73 12.17 12.56
C ILE A 62 -2.03 11.31 13.79
N GLU A 63 -3.32 11.10 14.04
CA GLU A 63 -3.82 10.23 15.09
C GLU A 63 -4.10 8.83 14.51
N ARG A 64 -3.58 7.78 15.16
CA ARG A 64 -3.75 6.39 14.73
C ARG A 64 -4.36 5.58 15.86
N HIS A 65 -5.64 5.26 15.73
CA HIS A 65 -6.38 4.37 16.62
C HIS A 65 -6.59 2.98 16.01
N MET A 66 -5.82 2.67 14.97
CA MET A 66 -5.74 1.38 14.30
C MET A 66 -4.26 1.02 14.12
N SER A 67 -3.93 -0.26 14.21
CA SER A 67 -2.65 -0.78 13.78
C SER A 67 -2.55 -0.70 12.26
N VAL A 68 -1.42 -0.18 11.75
CA VAL A 68 -1.21 0.04 10.33
C VAL A 68 -0.04 -0.81 9.86
N SER A 69 -0.22 -1.52 8.75
CA SER A 69 0.86 -2.29 8.14
C SER A 69 1.94 -1.38 7.57
N TRP A 70 3.14 -1.92 7.39
CA TRP A 70 4.05 -1.37 6.38
C TRP A 70 3.47 -1.59 4.97
N PRO A 71 3.92 -0.88 3.93
CA PRO A 71 3.51 -1.15 2.56
C PRO A 71 3.75 -2.62 2.20
N LEU A 72 2.71 -3.33 1.73
CA LEU A 72 2.80 -4.76 1.45
C LEU A 72 3.88 -5.06 0.40
N ALA A 73 4.54 -6.22 0.53
CA ALA A 73 5.71 -6.64 -0.26
C ALA A 73 6.91 -5.66 -0.23
N PHE A 74 6.93 -4.71 0.72
CA PHE A 74 8.12 -3.91 0.97
C PHE A 74 9.26 -4.79 1.47
N THR A 75 10.32 -4.89 0.68
CA THR A 75 11.48 -5.74 0.99
C THR A 75 12.58 -5.01 1.76
N GLY A 76 12.47 -3.69 1.91
CA GLY A 76 13.49 -2.85 2.55
C GLY A 76 13.66 -3.06 4.06
N GLY A 77 12.70 -3.71 4.72
CA GLY A 77 12.79 -4.07 6.14
C GLY A 77 13.55 -5.37 6.44
N PHE A 78 13.95 -6.11 5.41
CA PHE A 78 14.66 -7.37 5.59
C PHE A 78 16.17 -7.19 5.62
N SER A 79 16.84 -7.92 6.52
CA SER A 79 18.30 -8.06 6.49
C SER A 79 18.69 -9.08 5.43
N ASN A 80 19.46 -8.64 4.43
CA ASN A 80 19.92 -9.49 3.33
C ASN A 80 20.84 -10.64 3.78
N ASN A 81 21.50 -10.49 4.93
CA ASN A 81 22.43 -11.46 5.48
C ASN A 81 21.75 -12.55 6.33
N LEU A 82 20.50 -12.34 6.71
CA LEU A 82 19.69 -13.28 7.45
C LEU A 82 18.87 -14.16 6.48
N THR A 83 18.47 -15.32 6.96
CA THR A 83 17.54 -16.19 6.22
C THR A 83 16.13 -15.62 6.22
N GLY A 84 15.25 -16.11 5.32
CA GLY A 84 13.84 -15.74 5.34
C GLY A 84 13.18 -16.09 6.69
N ALA A 85 13.52 -17.26 7.25
CA ALA A 85 13.02 -17.70 8.56
C ALA A 85 13.51 -16.78 9.71
N ASP A 86 14.76 -16.31 9.68
CA ASP A 86 15.29 -15.42 10.71
C ASP A 86 14.67 -14.03 10.63
N ASN A 87 14.44 -13.51 9.41
CA ASN A 87 13.71 -12.27 9.21
C ASN A 87 12.28 -12.36 9.75
N LEU A 88 11.58 -13.47 9.46
CA LEU A 88 10.25 -13.72 10.05
C LEU A 88 10.32 -13.77 11.58
N ARG A 89 11.29 -14.49 12.15
CA ARG A 89 11.46 -14.57 13.61
C ARG A 89 11.68 -13.20 14.24
N PHE A 90 12.45 -12.35 13.58
CA PHE A 90 12.67 -10.96 13.99
C PHE A 90 11.35 -10.17 14.02
N ILE A 91 10.57 -10.24 12.94
CA ILE A 91 9.25 -9.59 12.84
C ILE A 91 8.30 -10.11 13.92
N CYS A 92 8.23 -11.43 14.13
CA CYS A 92 7.40 -12.03 15.19
C CYS A 92 7.74 -11.48 16.57
N ARG A 93 9.03 -11.28 16.87
CA ARG A 93 9.49 -10.69 18.13
C ARG A 93 9.09 -9.24 18.29
N ILE A 94 9.19 -8.43 17.22
CA ILE A 94 8.78 -7.02 17.25
C ILE A 94 7.29 -6.88 17.56
N TYR A 95 6.47 -7.73 16.94
CA TYR A 95 5.02 -7.67 17.07
C TYR A 95 4.45 -8.54 18.21
N GLY A 96 5.31 -9.23 18.97
CA GLY A 96 4.90 -10.06 20.11
C GLY A 96 4.02 -11.25 19.72
N VAL A 97 4.25 -11.84 18.54
CA VAL A 97 3.46 -12.96 18.03
C VAL A 97 4.29 -14.25 17.94
N ASP A 98 3.62 -15.42 18.09
CA ASP A 98 4.29 -16.71 18.07
C ASP A 98 4.87 -17.04 16.71
N PHE A 99 6.10 -17.52 16.69
CA PHE A 99 6.82 -17.87 15.47
C PHE A 99 6.34 -19.16 14.80
N GLU A 100 6.09 -20.22 15.58
CA GLU A 100 5.81 -21.56 15.04
C GLU A 100 4.61 -21.63 14.07
N PRO A 101 3.42 -21.09 14.40
CA PRO A 101 2.31 -21.13 13.45
C PRO A 101 2.58 -20.23 12.22
N ARG A 102 3.40 -19.18 12.37
CA ARG A 102 3.69 -18.24 11.29
C ARG A 102 4.73 -18.76 10.31
N ILE A 103 5.75 -19.47 10.78
CA ILE A 103 6.73 -20.08 9.87
C ILE A 103 6.07 -21.13 8.96
N GLN A 104 5.11 -21.91 9.51
CA GLN A 104 4.35 -22.86 8.72
C GLN A 104 3.53 -22.17 7.62
N PHE A 105 2.80 -21.12 7.99
CA PHE A 105 2.05 -20.30 7.02
C PHE A 105 2.96 -19.73 5.94
N VAL A 106 4.08 -19.08 6.33
CA VAL A 106 5.02 -18.48 5.37
C VAL A 106 5.61 -19.52 4.43
N LYS A 107 5.98 -20.69 4.94
CA LYS A 107 6.51 -21.81 4.13
C LYS A 107 5.51 -22.26 3.06
N GLU A 108 4.24 -22.45 3.43
CA GLU A 108 3.18 -22.88 2.54
C GLU A 108 2.78 -21.78 1.55
N PHE A 109 2.67 -20.53 2.04
CA PHE A 109 2.18 -19.41 1.24
C PHE A 109 3.22 -18.91 0.24
N SER A 110 4.49 -18.74 0.65
CA SER A 110 5.54 -18.19 -0.22
C SER A 110 6.05 -19.19 -1.27
N GLU A 111 5.86 -20.51 -1.05
CA GLU A 111 6.35 -21.58 -1.88
C GLU A 111 7.88 -21.55 -2.09
N LEU A 112 8.63 -21.00 -1.13
CA LEU A 112 10.10 -20.90 -1.21
C LEU A 112 10.81 -22.20 -0.89
N GLY A 113 10.13 -23.18 -0.29
CA GLY A 113 10.73 -24.47 0.05
C GLY A 113 11.96 -24.31 0.95
N LEU A 114 13.08 -24.93 0.56
CA LEU A 114 14.34 -24.87 1.30
C LEU A 114 14.99 -23.48 1.26
N TYR A 115 14.70 -22.66 0.26
CA TYR A 115 15.23 -21.30 0.19
C TYR A 115 14.81 -20.45 1.38
N LEU A 116 13.70 -20.77 2.07
CA LEU A 116 13.30 -20.07 3.29
C LEU A 116 14.41 -20.03 4.35
N TYR A 117 15.30 -21.01 4.32
CA TYR A 117 16.45 -21.14 5.24
C TYR A 117 17.77 -20.66 4.66
N GLU A 118 17.75 -20.09 3.45
CA GLU A 118 18.91 -19.46 2.81
C GLU A 118 18.91 -17.94 3.07
N PRO A 119 20.08 -17.28 3.06
CA PRO A 119 20.15 -15.82 3.17
C PRO A 119 19.40 -15.12 2.03
N ILE A 120 18.67 -14.04 2.37
CA ILE A 120 17.84 -13.29 1.40
C ILE A 120 18.66 -12.73 0.24
N ARG A 121 19.95 -12.45 0.42
CA ARG A 121 20.83 -12.01 -0.68
C ARG A 121 20.85 -13.00 -1.87
N ASN A 122 20.56 -14.28 -1.62
CA ASN A 122 20.52 -15.34 -2.63
C ASN A 122 19.15 -15.42 -3.36
N TYR A 123 18.16 -14.61 -2.95
CA TYR A 123 16.83 -14.63 -3.51
C TYR A 123 16.74 -13.81 -4.79
N SER A 124 15.96 -14.29 -5.75
CA SER A 124 15.48 -13.45 -6.86
C SER A 124 14.52 -12.35 -6.34
N SER A 125 14.25 -11.34 -7.17
CA SER A 125 13.27 -10.30 -6.83
C SER A 125 11.88 -10.88 -6.55
N GLY A 126 11.45 -11.86 -7.35
CA GLY A 126 10.19 -12.57 -7.14
C GLY A 126 10.13 -13.35 -5.83
N MET A 127 11.21 -14.04 -5.44
CA MET A 127 11.31 -14.74 -4.15
C MET A 127 11.23 -13.77 -2.96
N ARG A 128 11.94 -12.63 -3.05
CA ARG A 128 11.88 -11.59 -2.01
C ARG A 128 10.47 -11.05 -1.84
N ALA A 129 9.80 -10.77 -2.94
CA ALA A 129 8.44 -10.24 -2.90
C ALA A 129 7.42 -11.27 -2.40
N ARG A 130 7.55 -12.56 -2.76
CA ARG A 130 6.74 -13.66 -2.19
C ARG A 130 6.93 -13.76 -0.67
N LEU A 131 8.19 -13.71 -0.19
CA LEU A 131 8.48 -13.71 1.23
C LEU A 131 7.87 -12.48 1.92
N ALA A 132 8.09 -11.28 1.37
CA ALA A 132 7.62 -10.04 1.95
C ALA A 132 6.10 -10.01 2.11
N PHE A 133 5.36 -10.44 1.08
CA PHE A 133 3.92 -10.56 1.16
C PHE A 133 3.49 -11.60 2.21
N ALA A 134 4.07 -12.81 2.18
CA ALA A 134 3.74 -13.86 3.14
C ALA A 134 3.98 -13.42 4.59
N VAL A 135 5.12 -12.78 4.86
CA VAL A 135 5.44 -12.22 6.19
C VAL A 135 4.44 -11.14 6.60
N SER A 136 4.06 -10.24 5.68
CA SER A 136 3.07 -9.20 5.98
C SER A 136 1.71 -9.79 6.39
N MET A 137 1.33 -10.94 5.83
CA MET A 137 0.08 -11.63 6.18
C MET A 137 0.12 -12.38 7.52
N THR A 138 1.29 -12.52 8.15
CA THR A 138 1.40 -13.16 9.47
C THR A 138 1.03 -12.23 10.62
N ILE A 139 0.98 -10.94 10.40
CA ILE A 139 0.59 -9.94 11.38
C ILE A 139 -0.83 -9.47 11.06
N ASP A 140 -1.70 -9.45 12.07
CA ASP A 140 -3.07 -8.97 11.92
C ASP A 140 -3.11 -7.45 12.16
N PHE A 141 -3.17 -6.68 11.07
CA PHE A 141 -3.34 -5.23 11.12
C PHE A 141 -4.80 -4.84 10.96
N ASP A 142 -5.17 -3.68 11.50
CA ASP A 142 -6.50 -3.09 11.28
C ASP A 142 -6.59 -2.35 9.94
N CYS A 143 -5.42 -1.87 9.42
CA CYS A 143 -5.32 -1.16 8.15
C CYS A 143 -4.12 -1.66 7.34
N TYR A 144 -4.35 -2.09 6.10
CA TYR A 144 -3.31 -2.55 5.17
C TYR A 144 -2.97 -1.47 4.15
N LEU A 145 -1.67 -1.22 3.95
CA LEU A 145 -1.15 -0.30 2.94
C LEU A 145 -0.70 -1.10 1.72
N ILE A 146 -1.36 -0.87 0.58
CA ILE A 146 -1.13 -1.60 -0.67
C ILE A 146 -0.57 -0.59 -1.69
N ASP A 147 0.71 -0.73 -2.04
CA ASP A 147 1.38 0.13 -3.02
C ASP A 147 1.82 -0.72 -4.21
N GLU A 148 1.05 -0.73 -5.29
CA GLU A 148 1.28 -1.43 -6.59
C GLU A 148 1.62 -2.93 -6.53
N VAL A 149 1.53 -3.55 -5.39
CA VAL A 149 2.18 -4.83 -5.05
C VAL A 149 1.53 -6.06 -5.66
N MET A 150 0.33 -5.96 -6.23
CA MET A 150 -0.36 -7.13 -6.79
C MET A 150 0.23 -7.65 -8.11
N ALA A 151 1.30 -7.03 -8.60
CA ALA A 151 2.04 -7.50 -9.79
C ALA A 151 3.09 -8.59 -9.48
N VAL A 152 3.22 -9.02 -8.20
CA VAL A 152 4.26 -9.94 -7.77
C VAL A 152 3.90 -11.40 -8.05
N GLY A 153 4.85 -12.15 -8.59
CA GLY A 153 4.72 -13.57 -8.84
C GLY A 153 3.90 -13.91 -10.10
N ASP A 154 3.62 -15.19 -10.28
CA ASP A 154 2.77 -15.69 -11.35
C ASP A 154 1.27 -15.49 -11.05
N GLN A 155 0.42 -15.84 -12.01
CA GLN A 155 -1.03 -15.66 -11.88
C GLN A 155 -1.61 -16.42 -10.66
N ARG A 156 -1.11 -17.62 -10.37
CA ARG A 156 -1.57 -18.44 -9.23
C ARG A 156 -1.22 -17.77 -7.91
N PHE A 157 -0.01 -17.23 -7.78
CA PHE A 157 0.39 -16.51 -6.56
C PHE A 157 -0.39 -15.22 -6.38
N ARG A 158 -0.64 -14.48 -7.45
CA ARG A 158 -1.48 -13.25 -7.40
C ARG A 158 -2.89 -13.57 -6.92
N GLU A 159 -3.51 -14.65 -7.38
CA GLU A 159 -4.83 -15.05 -6.92
C GLU A 159 -4.83 -15.44 -5.44
N ARG A 160 -3.82 -16.13 -4.95
CA ARG A 160 -3.65 -16.42 -3.52
C ARG A 160 -3.52 -15.15 -2.69
N CYS A 161 -2.74 -14.17 -3.17
CA CYS A 161 -2.62 -12.87 -2.51
C CYS A 161 -3.98 -12.15 -2.47
N ARG A 162 -4.74 -12.18 -3.56
CA ARG A 162 -6.08 -11.58 -3.65
C ARG A 162 -7.03 -12.20 -2.61
N VAL A 163 -7.11 -13.52 -2.56
CA VAL A 163 -7.96 -14.24 -1.60
C VAL A 163 -7.54 -13.92 -0.16
N GLU A 164 -6.23 -13.98 0.12
CA GLU A 164 -5.70 -13.75 1.47
C GLU A 164 -5.99 -12.34 1.98
N LEU A 165 -5.91 -11.34 1.08
CA LEU A 165 -6.06 -9.93 1.44
C LEU A 165 -7.54 -9.49 1.38
N PHE A 166 -8.25 -9.75 0.28
CA PHE A 166 -9.58 -9.16 0.06
C PHE A 166 -10.75 -10.01 0.52
N GLU A 167 -10.59 -11.33 0.61
CA GLU A 167 -11.64 -12.23 1.10
C GLU A 167 -11.49 -12.52 2.59
N LYS A 168 -10.31 -12.98 3.02
CA LYS A 168 -10.08 -13.34 4.42
C LYS A 168 -9.95 -12.13 5.36
N ARG A 169 -9.62 -10.94 4.82
CA ARG A 169 -9.49 -9.66 5.55
C ARG A 169 -10.48 -8.63 5.03
N SER A 170 -11.67 -9.08 4.68
CA SER A 170 -12.73 -8.23 4.11
C SER A 170 -13.22 -7.14 5.08
N ASP A 171 -13.05 -7.36 6.37
CA ASP A 171 -13.38 -6.45 7.48
C ASP A 171 -12.30 -5.39 7.78
N LYS A 172 -11.12 -5.52 7.19
CA LYS A 172 -9.98 -4.62 7.45
C LYS A 172 -10.00 -3.39 6.56
N ALA A 173 -9.51 -2.28 7.10
CA ALA A 173 -9.29 -1.08 6.30
C ALA A 173 -8.13 -1.29 5.31
N MET A 174 -8.23 -0.69 4.12
CA MET A 174 -7.20 -0.78 3.09
C MET A 174 -6.99 0.56 2.43
N LEU A 175 -5.72 0.97 2.31
CA LEU A 175 -5.31 2.12 1.53
C LEU A 175 -4.54 1.61 0.30
N ILE A 176 -5.12 1.81 -0.89
CA ILE A 176 -4.67 1.15 -2.12
C ILE A 176 -4.16 2.19 -3.11
N VAL A 177 -2.86 2.17 -3.38
CA VAL A 177 -2.23 2.93 -4.47
C VAL A 177 -2.05 2.01 -5.66
N SER A 178 -2.67 2.31 -6.79
CA SER A 178 -2.50 1.52 -8.01
C SER A 178 -2.71 2.35 -9.26
N HIS A 179 -1.94 2.04 -10.32
CA HIS A 179 -2.18 2.55 -11.67
C HIS A 179 -3.24 1.75 -12.44
N SER A 180 -3.65 0.58 -11.93
CA SER A 180 -4.70 -0.24 -12.54
C SER A 180 -6.09 0.27 -12.14
N HIS A 181 -6.76 0.93 -13.08
CA HIS A 181 -8.13 1.41 -12.89
C HIS A 181 -9.11 0.27 -12.53
N ARG A 182 -9.00 -0.90 -13.20
CA ARG A 182 -9.85 -2.07 -12.91
C ARG A 182 -9.67 -2.57 -11.49
N TYR A 183 -8.44 -2.50 -10.99
CA TYR A 183 -8.13 -2.95 -9.63
C TYR A 183 -8.71 -2.01 -8.57
N LEU A 184 -8.58 -0.69 -8.76
CA LEU A 184 -9.18 0.30 -7.85
C LEU A 184 -10.71 0.24 -7.88
N LYS A 185 -11.33 0.24 -9.07
CA LYS A 185 -12.79 0.16 -9.23
C LYS A 185 -13.38 -1.08 -8.57
N GLY A 186 -12.71 -2.23 -8.68
CA GLY A 186 -13.20 -3.49 -8.12
C GLY A 186 -13.00 -3.67 -6.61
N ASN A 187 -12.14 -2.86 -5.97
CA ASN A 187 -11.74 -3.09 -4.59
C ASN A 187 -11.92 -1.89 -3.65
N CYS A 188 -12.26 -0.71 -4.15
CA CYS A 188 -12.39 0.52 -3.36
C CYS A 188 -13.81 1.08 -3.49
N HIS A 189 -14.22 1.83 -2.44
CA HIS A 189 -15.54 2.49 -2.38
C HIS A 189 -15.42 4.02 -2.23
N ARG A 190 -14.21 4.51 -1.93
CA ARG A 190 -13.86 5.93 -1.82
C ARG A 190 -12.51 6.14 -2.46
N PHE A 191 -12.32 7.27 -3.10
CA PHE A 191 -11.14 7.56 -3.91
C PHE A 191 -10.55 8.91 -3.54
N LEU A 192 -9.22 8.97 -3.48
CA LEU A 192 -8.46 10.18 -3.25
C LEU A 192 -7.68 10.51 -4.52
N LEU A 193 -7.97 11.65 -5.13
CA LEU A 193 -7.20 12.18 -6.24
C LEU A 193 -6.15 13.17 -5.71
N PHE A 194 -4.89 12.85 -5.92
CA PHE A 194 -3.78 13.76 -5.62
C PHE A 194 -3.60 14.78 -6.73
N ARG A 195 -3.74 16.06 -6.38
CA ARG A 195 -3.54 17.18 -7.28
C ARG A 195 -2.92 18.36 -6.53
N ASP A 196 -1.86 18.96 -7.09
CA ASP A 196 -1.22 20.19 -6.59
C ASP A 196 -0.85 20.17 -5.09
N GLY A 197 -0.41 19.01 -4.58
CA GLY A 197 -0.04 18.80 -3.17
C GLY A 197 -1.21 18.57 -2.23
N GLY A 198 -2.45 18.71 -2.71
CA GLY A 198 -3.69 18.44 -1.99
C GLY A 198 -4.32 17.10 -2.38
N ILE A 199 -5.48 16.80 -1.77
CA ILE A 199 -6.32 15.66 -2.12
C ILE A 199 -7.76 16.11 -2.35
N GLU A 200 -8.39 15.56 -3.38
CA GLU A 200 -9.82 15.63 -3.65
C GLU A 200 -10.44 14.27 -3.33
N GLU A 201 -11.57 14.25 -2.63
CA GLU A 201 -12.27 13.01 -2.25
C GLU A 201 -13.45 12.76 -3.16
N HIS A 202 -13.62 11.51 -3.60
CA HIS A 202 -14.68 11.08 -4.51
C HIS A 202 -15.21 9.71 -4.11
N ASP A 203 -16.52 9.50 -4.27
CA ASP A 203 -17.18 8.20 -4.09
C ASP A 203 -17.47 7.51 -5.44
N ASP A 204 -17.48 8.26 -6.54
CA ASP A 204 -17.68 7.74 -7.90
C ASP A 204 -16.33 7.52 -8.61
N PHE A 205 -16.08 6.26 -9.00
CA PHE A 205 -14.82 5.89 -9.64
C PHE A 205 -14.67 6.53 -11.03
N GLU A 206 -15.73 6.59 -11.83
CA GLU A 206 -15.70 7.15 -13.18
C GLU A 206 -15.39 8.66 -13.14
N GLU A 207 -15.93 9.36 -12.15
CA GLU A 207 -15.66 10.79 -11.97
C GLU A 207 -14.20 11.04 -11.60
N VAL A 208 -13.69 10.36 -10.58
CA VAL A 208 -12.31 10.56 -10.15
C VAL A 208 -11.32 10.13 -11.22
N TYR A 209 -11.62 9.07 -11.97
CA TYR A 209 -10.75 8.60 -13.04
C TYR A 209 -10.73 9.55 -14.24
N PHE A 210 -11.87 10.14 -14.59
CA PHE A 210 -11.96 11.20 -15.60
C PHE A 210 -11.08 12.39 -15.22
N ARG A 211 -11.20 12.92 -14.00
CA ARG A 211 -10.36 14.02 -13.47
C ARG A 211 -8.87 13.64 -13.42
N TYR A 212 -8.56 12.40 -13.05
CA TYR A 212 -7.19 11.90 -13.07
C TYR A 212 -6.60 11.95 -14.48
N LYS A 213 -7.35 11.52 -15.49
CA LYS A 213 -6.92 11.56 -16.91
C LYS A 213 -6.65 12.99 -17.38
N GLU A 214 -7.50 13.94 -17.04
CA GLU A 214 -7.26 15.37 -17.31
C GLU A 214 -5.94 15.84 -16.69
N THR A 215 -5.65 15.40 -15.46
CA THR A 215 -4.41 15.79 -14.75
C THR A 215 -3.13 15.29 -15.45
N ILE A 216 -3.18 14.16 -16.13
CA ILE A 216 -2.04 13.60 -16.86
C ILE A 216 -2.00 14.00 -18.35
N GLY A 217 -2.88 14.92 -18.76
CA GLY A 217 -2.91 15.47 -20.12
C GLY A 217 -3.64 14.62 -21.15
N GLU A 218 -4.35 13.56 -20.74
CA GLU A 218 -5.25 12.82 -21.61
C GLU A 218 -6.61 13.53 -21.66
N GLN A 219 -7.05 13.90 -22.88
CA GLN A 219 -8.32 14.58 -23.09
C GLN A 219 -9.35 13.59 -23.65
N PHE A 220 -10.51 13.57 -23.04
CA PHE A 220 -11.70 12.87 -23.53
C PHE A 220 -12.79 13.89 -23.80
N GLU A 221 -13.54 13.73 -24.90
CA GLU A 221 -14.67 14.62 -25.22
C GLU A 221 -15.80 14.54 -24.17
N SER A 222 -15.90 13.37 -23.52
CA SER A 222 -16.87 13.15 -22.45
C SER A 222 -16.50 11.99 -21.53
N LYS A 223 -17.06 11.97 -20.31
CA LYS A 223 -16.99 10.83 -19.38
C LYS A 223 -17.47 9.53 -20.01
N ALA A 224 -18.49 9.60 -20.87
CA ALA A 224 -19.04 8.44 -21.57
C ALA A 224 -18.04 7.80 -22.54
N GLN A 225 -17.28 8.60 -23.26
CA GLN A 225 -16.20 8.12 -24.14
C GLN A 225 -15.12 7.39 -23.35
N MET A 226 -14.64 7.99 -22.26
CA MET A 226 -13.64 7.36 -21.38
C MET A 226 -14.12 6.01 -20.85
N VAL A 227 -15.38 5.91 -20.38
CA VAL A 227 -15.95 4.67 -19.88
C VAL A 227 -16.02 3.58 -20.94
N ALA A 228 -16.31 3.96 -22.20
CA ALA A 228 -16.34 3.01 -23.33
C ALA A 228 -14.94 2.43 -23.63
N GLU A 229 -13.87 3.22 -23.47
CA GLU A 229 -12.48 2.77 -23.67
C GLU A 229 -11.94 1.91 -22.51
N MET A 230 -12.60 1.93 -21.36
CA MET A 230 -12.23 1.13 -20.18
C MET A 230 -12.75 -0.32 -20.22
N GLN A 231 -13.70 -0.62 -21.08
CA GLN A 231 -14.29 -1.96 -21.22
C GLN A 231 -13.42 -2.88 -22.07
#